data_da891915c0912b132a38d0a549152e68
#
_entry.id   da891915c0912b132a38d0a549152e68
#
_cell.length_a   1.000
_cell.length_b   1.000
_cell.length_c   1.000
_cell.angle_alpha   90.00
_cell.angle_beta   90.00
_cell.angle_gamma   90.00
#
_symmetry.space_group_name_H-M   'P 1'
#
loop_
_entity.id
_entity.type
_entity.pdbx_description
1 polymer ?
#
loop_
_entity_poly.entity_id
_entity_poly.type
_entity_poly.pdbx_seq_one_letter_code
_entity_poly.pdbx_strand_id
1 'polypeptide(L)'
;MIRVNRDRKNSRLRRARKTRMRISESNAHRLSVYRSVKHIYLQLLNSNGSKVLTTISTNQKDVRKTAPSNNIESSKVIGKLMADYIKKEKIEKVAFDRSGYKYHGKIKALADSIRENGVKI
;
A
#
# COMPACT_ATOMS: atom_id res chain seq x y z
N MET A 1 19.37 -20.22 9.53
CA MET A 1 18.33 -20.00 8.49
C MET A 1 17.06 -19.40 9.06
N ILE A 2 16.37 -20.09 9.97
CA ILE A 2 15.13 -19.57 10.60
C ILE A 2 15.40 -18.28 11.36
N ARG A 3 16.51 -18.19 12.09
CA ARG A 3 16.91 -17.03 12.86
C ARG A 3 17.11 -15.78 11.96
N VAL A 4 17.75 -15.94 10.80
CA VAL A 4 18.00 -14.85 9.85
C VAL A 4 16.68 -14.31 9.31
N ASN A 5 15.74 -15.19 8.95
CA ASN A 5 14.43 -14.79 8.44
C ASN A 5 13.62 -14.06 9.50
N ARG A 6 13.69 -14.49 10.75
CA ARG A 6 13.04 -13.82 11.88
C ARG A 6 13.61 -12.42 12.08
N ASP A 7 14.92 -12.26 12.02
CA ASP A 7 15.58 -10.97 12.19
C ASP A 7 15.19 -9.98 11.08
N ARG A 8 15.13 -10.45 9.84
CA ARG A 8 14.69 -9.63 8.70
C ARG A 8 13.24 -9.17 8.87
N LYS A 9 12.36 -10.07 9.28
CA LYS A 9 10.96 -9.75 9.54
C LYS A 9 10.82 -8.74 10.68
N ASN A 10 11.54 -8.93 11.77
CA ASN A 10 11.51 -8.04 12.91
C ASN A 10 12.03 -6.64 12.55
N SER A 11 13.08 -6.55 11.75
CA SER A 11 13.62 -5.28 11.25
C SER A 11 12.60 -4.56 10.37
N ARG A 12 11.92 -5.29 9.49
CA ARG A 12 10.86 -4.74 8.63
C ARG A 12 9.71 -4.18 9.48
N LEU A 13 9.26 -4.94 10.46
CA LEU A 13 8.16 -4.53 11.34
C LEU A 13 8.53 -3.28 12.18
N ARG A 14 9.79 -3.18 12.58
CA ARG A 14 10.29 -2.00 13.30
C ARG A 14 10.24 -0.74 12.42
N ARG A 15 10.67 -0.85 11.16
CA ARG A 15 10.60 0.25 10.21
C ARG A 15 9.15 0.67 9.93
N ALA A 16 8.27 -0.30 9.77
CA ALA A 16 6.84 -0.05 9.57
C ALA A 16 6.23 0.70 10.76
N ARG A 17 6.59 0.32 11.97
CA ARG A 17 6.09 0.94 13.20
C ARG A 17 6.47 2.42 13.29
N LYS A 18 7.72 2.76 12.95
CA LYS A 18 8.19 4.15 12.92
C LYS A 18 7.39 4.99 11.95
N THR A 19 7.18 4.48 10.74
CA THR A 19 6.42 5.18 9.71
C THR A 19 4.97 5.41 10.14
N ARG A 20 4.33 4.39 10.72
CA ARG A 20 2.94 4.47 11.18
C ARG A 20 2.77 5.50 12.29
N MET A 21 3.74 5.63 13.19
CA MET A 21 3.70 6.65 14.22
C MET A 21 3.73 8.06 13.62
N ARG A 22 4.57 8.30 12.64
CA ARG A 22 4.63 9.59 11.95
C ARG A 22 3.32 9.91 11.23
N ILE A 23 2.73 8.91 10.58
CA ILE A 23 1.47 9.08 9.84
C ILE A 23 0.35 9.42 10.81
N SER A 24 0.25 8.75 11.94
CA SER A 24 -0.79 9.02 12.94
C SER A 24 -0.69 10.44 13.50
N GLU A 25 0.53 10.96 13.67
CA GLU A 25 0.76 12.32 14.13
C GLU A 25 0.35 13.37 13.10
N SER A 26 0.40 13.04 11.81
CA SER A 26 0.08 13.96 10.72
C SER A 26 -1.42 14.07 10.42
N ASN A 27 -2.26 13.25 11.02
CA ASN A 27 -3.70 13.16 10.74
C ASN A 27 -4.05 12.81 9.29
N ALA A 28 -3.12 12.22 8.56
CA ALA A 28 -3.36 11.78 7.20
C ALA A 28 -3.97 10.37 7.17
N HIS A 29 -4.81 10.10 6.18
CA HIS A 29 -5.24 8.72 5.90
C HIS A 29 -4.02 7.90 5.54
N ARG A 30 -3.99 6.65 5.98
CA ARG A 30 -2.85 5.77 5.76
C ARG A 30 -3.15 4.78 4.65
N LEU A 31 -2.29 4.80 3.62
CA LEU A 31 -2.36 3.85 2.53
C LEU A 31 -1.29 2.79 2.77
N SER A 32 -1.72 1.62 3.21
CA SER A 32 -0.83 0.53 3.62
C SER A 32 -0.73 -0.54 2.54
N VAL A 33 0.48 -0.97 2.23
CA VAL A 33 0.73 -2.04 1.27
C VAL A 33 1.16 -3.32 1.99
N TYR A 34 0.67 -4.44 1.52
CA TYR A 34 1.09 -5.77 1.94
C TYR A 34 1.27 -6.65 0.71
N ARG A 35 2.32 -7.44 0.68
CA ARG A 35 2.55 -8.38 -0.42
C ARG A 35 2.70 -9.79 0.10
N SER A 36 2.10 -10.73 -0.60
CA SER A 36 2.31 -12.16 -0.42
C SER A 36 3.10 -12.71 -1.61
N VAL A 37 3.33 -14.01 -1.65
CA VAL A 37 4.04 -14.66 -2.77
C VAL A 37 3.33 -14.42 -4.10
N LYS A 38 2.00 -14.43 -4.12
CA LYS A 38 1.21 -14.35 -5.36
C LYS A 38 0.49 -13.02 -5.57
N HIS A 39 0.26 -12.25 -4.51
CA HIS A 39 -0.63 -11.10 -4.58
C HIS A 39 -0.11 -9.88 -3.86
N ILE A 40 -0.60 -8.72 -4.29
CA ILE A 40 -0.38 -7.43 -3.62
C ILE A 40 -1.73 -6.96 -3.08
N TYR A 41 -1.70 -6.44 -1.86
CA TYR A 41 -2.86 -5.90 -1.16
C TYR A 41 -2.61 -4.44 -0.81
N LEU A 42 -3.57 -3.58 -1.12
CA LEU A 42 -3.48 -2.15 -0.83
C LEU A 42 -4.70 -1.76 -0.02
N GLN A 43 -4.49 -1.27 1.20
CA GLN A 43 -5.55 -0.88 2.12
C GLN A 43 -5.48 0.61 2.43
N LEU A 44 -6.64 1.26 2.40
CA LEU A 44 -6.76 2.65 2.83
C LEU A 44 -7.43 2.69 4.19
N LEU A 45 -6.72 3.23 5.19
CA LEU A 45 -7.21 3.35 6.55
C LEU A 45 -7.45 4.82 6.91
N ASN A 46 -8.34 5.06 7.87
CA ASN A 46 -8.55 6.40 8.38
C ASN A 46 -7.30 6.91 9.12
N SER A 47 -7.31 8.19 9.51
CA SER A 47 -6.12 8.86 10.06
C SER A 47 -5.58 8.22 11.36
N ASN A 48 -6.45 7.62 12.17
CA ASN A 48 -6.00 6.94 13.40
C ASN A 48 -5.78 5.44 13.22
N GLY A 49 -6.00 4.91 12.01
CA GLY A 49 -5.78 3.50 11.71
C GLY A 49 -6.81 2.54 12.27
N SER A 50 -7.91 3.03 12.84
CA SER A 50 -8.91 2.19 13.49
C SER A 50 -9.90 1.54 12.53
N LYS A 51 -10.02 2.08 11.30
CA LYS A 51 -10.99 1.60 10.32
C LYS A 51 -10.38 1.51 8.94
N VAL A 52 -10.58 0.37 8.27
CA VAL A 52 -10.22 0.18 6.87
C VAL A 52 -11.36 0.70 6.00
N LEU A 53 -11.08 1.71 5.18
CA LEU A 53 -12.08 2.30 4.29
C LEU A 53 -12.29 1.47 3.03
N THR A 54 -11.21 0.97 2.44
CA THR A 54 -11.27 0.10 1.28
C THR A 54 -10.01 -0.76 1.17
N THR A 55 -10.16 -1.89 0.48
CA THR A 55 -9.04 -2.78 0.16
C THR A 55 -9.10 -3.10 -1.34
N ILE A 56 -7.97 -2.94 -2.03
CA ILE A 56 -7.82 -3.33 -3.43
C ILE A 56 -6.67 -4.32 -3.51
N SER A 57 -6.89 -5.44 -4.19
CA SER A 57 -5.93 -6.54 -4.24
C SER A 57 -6.01 -7.27 -5.58
N THR A 58 -4.88 -7.79 -6.03
CA THR A 58 -4.83 -8.69 -7.19
C THR A 58 -5.59 -9.99 -6.96
N ASN A 59 -5.93 -10.31 -5.71
CA ASN A 59 -6.70 -11.50 -5.35
C ASN A 59 -8.21 -11.31 -5.50
N GLN A 60 -8.70 -10.10 -5.72
CA GLN A 60 -10.13 -9.81 -5.91
C GLN A 60 -10.58 -10.20 -7.32
N LYS A 61 -11.78 -10.78 -7.41
CA LYS A 61 -12.35 -11.26 -8.68
C LYS A 61 -12.32 -10.21 -9.78
N ASP A 62 -12.75 -9.00 -9.46
CA ASP A 62 -12.85 -7.90 -10.43
C ASP A 62 -11.47 -7.42 -10.90
N VAL A 63 -10.48 -7.50 -10.03
CA VAL A 63 -9.12 -7.03 -10.31
C VAL A 63 -8.31 -8.08 -11.05
N ARG A 64 -8.55 -9.36 -10.83
CA ARG A 64 -7.80 -10.47 -11.47
C ARG A 64 -7.80 -10.41 -12.99
N LYS A 65 -8.85 -9.89 -13.58
CA LYS A 65 -8.97 -9.81 -15.04
C LYS A 65 -7.93 -8.89 -15.66
N THR A 66 -7.56 -7.81 -14.97
CA THR A 66 -6.62 -6.81 -15.44
C THR A 66 -5.29 -6.84 -14.71
N ALA A 67 -5.24 -7.46 -13.52
CA ALA A 67 -4.05 -7.53 -12.68
C ALA A 67 -3.94 -8.92 -12.06
N PRO A 68 -3.55 -9.95 -12.83
CA PRO A 68 -3.64 -11.34 -12.38
C PRO A 68 -2.57 -11.77 -11.37
N SER A 69 -1.49 -11.02 -11.20
CA SER A 69 -0.39 -11.43 -10.33
C SER A 69 0.30 -10.24 -9.67
N ASN A 70 1.28 -10.49 -8.80
CA ASN A 70 2.00 -9.44 -8.10
C ASN A 70 3.23 -8.96 -8.88
N ASN A 71 3.06 -8.55 -10.12
CA ASN A 71 4.14 -7.96 -10.93
C ASN A 71 4.00 -6.43 -11.01
N ILE A 72 4.94 -5.79 -11.70
CA ILE A 72 4.96 -4.32 -11.84
C ILE A 72 3.70 -3.81 -12.54
N GLU A 73 3.27 -4.50 -13.60
CA GLU A 73 2.07 -4.11 -14.35
C GLU A 73 0.81 -4.17 -13.49
N SER A 74 0.65 -5.23 -12.70
CA SER A 74 -0.46 -5.37 -11.76
C SER A 74 -0.42 -4.30 -10.67
N SER A 75 0.77 -3.93 -10.20
CA SER A 75 0.94 -2.85 -9.22
C SER A 75 0.44 -1.51 -9.77
N LYS A 76 0.71 -1.23 -11.04
CA LYS A 76 0.22 0.00 -11.69
C LYS A 76 -1.30 0.03 -11.77
N VAL A 77 -1.93 -1.10 -12.09
CA VAL A 77 -3.39 -1.21 -12.15
C VAL A 77 -4.02 -0.96 -10.78
N ILE A 78 -3.49 -1.59 -9.74
CA ILE A 78 -3.96 -1.42 -8.36
C ILE A 78 -3.80 0.03 -7.91
N GLY A 79 -2.66 0.65 -8.22
CA GLY A 79 -2.40 2.05 -7.90
C GLY A 79 -3.42 2.98 -8.53
N LYS A 80 -3.76 2.75 -9.80
CA LYS A 80 -4.77 3.53 -10.51
C LYS A 80 -6.15 3.39 -9.86
N LEU A 81 -6.56 2.16 -9.54
CA LEU A 81 -7.85 1.91 -8.89
C LEU A 81 -7.95 2.61 -7.54
N MET A 82 -6.88 2.57 -6.75
CA MET A 82 -6.86 3.24 -5.45
C MET A 82 -6.88 4.76 -5.61
N ALA A 83 -6.15 5.30 -6.57
CA ALA A 83 -6.16 6.74 -6.85
C ALA A 83 -7.56 7.21 -7.25
N ASP A 84 -8.25 6.45 -8.07
CA ASP A 84 -9.63 6.76 -8.48
C ASP A 84 -10.57 6.76 -7.27
N TYR A 85 -10.43 5.80 -6.36
CA TYR A 85 -11.21 5.75 -5.13
C TYR A 85 -10.96 6.98 -4.24
N ILE A 86 -9.69 7.34 -4.04
CA ILE A 86 -9.30 8.49 -3.22
C ILE A 86 -9.91 9.80 -3.78
N LYS A 87 -9.84 9.96 -5.09
CA LYS A 87 -10.41 11.14 -5.75
C LYS A 87 -11.93 11.17 -5.66
N LYS A 88 -12.59 10.03 -5.82
CA LYS A 88 -14.04 9.90 -5.70
C LYS A 88 -14.52 10.26 -4.30
N GLU A 89 -13.83 9.81 -3.27
CA GLU A 89 -14.17 10.07 -1.87
C GLU A 89 -13.67 11.43 -1.38
N LYS A 90 -12.96 12.19 -2.22
CA LYS A 90 -12.45 13.53 -1.91
C LYS A 90 -11.54 13.56 -0.68
N ILE A 91 -10.71 12.53 -0.53
CA ILE A 91 -9.74 12.44 0.57
C ILE A 91 -8.56 13.34 0.24
N GLU A 92 -8.27 14.32 1.11
CA GLU A 92 -7.25 15.33 0.85
C GLU A 92 -5.83 14.92 1.23
N LYS A 93 -5.69 14.28 2.39
CA LYS A 93 -4.38 13.91 2.95
C LYS A 93 -4.22 12.41 3.02
N VAL A 94 -3.28 11.88 2.24
CA VAL A 94 -2.95 10.46 2.23
C VAL A 94 -1.45 10.30 2.39
N ALA A 95 -1.04 9.46 3.33
CA ALA A 95 0.36 9.10 3.53
C ALA A 95 0.57 7.64 3.16
N PHE A 96 1.61 7.38 2.38
CA PHE A 96 1.93 6.02 1.92
C PHE A 96 2.75 5.30 2.98
N ASP A 97 2.23 4.18 3.45
CA ASP A 97 2.91 3.28 4.38
C ASP A 97 3.33 2.02 3.61
N ARG A 98 4.61 1.93 3.29
CA ARG A 98 5.17 0.77 2.60
C ARG A 98 5.36 -0.45 3.51
N SER A 99 4.87 -0.40 4.74
CA SER A 99 4.92 -1.50 5.71
C SER A 99 6.33 -2.05 5.97
N GLY A 100 7.33 -1.17 5.87
CA GLY A 100 8.74 -1.51 6.06
C GLY A 100 9.40 -2.21 4.87
N TYR A 101 8.68 -2.46 3.79
CA TYR A 101 9.27 -2.99 2.56
C TYR A 101 10.19 -1.95 1.90
N LYS A 102 11.16 -2.39 1.13
CA LYS A 102 12.03 -1.49 0.37
C LYS A 102 11.21 -0.72 -0.67
N TYR A 103 11.48 0.57 -0.82
CA TYR A 103 10.87 1.41 -1.85
C TYR A 103 11.54 1.11 -3.19
N HIS A 104 11.17 -0.01 -3.81
CA HIS A 104 11.80 -0.53 -5.00
C HIS A 104 10.83 -1.46 -5.75
N GLY A 105 11.02 -1.60 -7.05
CA GLY A 105 10.26 -2.53 -7.89
C GLY A 105 8.76 -2.29 -7.81
N LYS A 106 8.01 -3.31 -7.39
CA LYS A 106 6.54 -3.28 -7.32
C LYS A 106 6.00 -2.20 -6.39
N ILE A 107 6.64 -2.01 -5.25
CA ILE A 107 6.20 -0.99 -4.27
C ILE A 107 6.38 0.41 -4.86
N LYS A 108 7.51 0.66 -5.50
CA LYS A 108 7.76 1.93 -6.17
C LYS A 108 6.79 2.15 -7.34
N ALA A 109 6.56 1.12 -8.15
CA ALA A 109 5.61 1.20 -9.28
C ALA A 109 4.20 1.53 -8.82
N LEU A 110 3.78 0.94 -7.71
CA LEU A 110 2.48 1.20 -7.09
C LEU A 110 2.36 2.67 -6.66
N ALA A 111 3.33 3.18 -5.93
CA ALA A 111 3.34 4.56 -5.46
C ALA A 111 3.40 5.55 -6.63
N ASP A 112 4.25 5.30 -7.62
CA ASP A 112 4.36 6.14 -8.80
C ASP A 112 3.05 6.18 -9.59
N SER A 113 2.36 5.05 -9.71
CA SER A 113 1.06 4.97 -10.38
C SER A 113 0.01 5.82 -9.67
N ILE A 114 -0.01 5.79 -8.34
CA ILE A 114 -0.93 6.61 -7.56
C ILE A 114 -0.66 8.10 -7.81
N ARG A 115 0.62 8.51 -7.81
CA ARG A 115 1.03 9.90 -8.08
C ARG A 115 0.67 10.33 -9.49
N GLU A 116 0.92 9.49 -10.48
CA GLU A 116 0.60 9.75 -11.90
C GLU A 116 -0.90 9.97 -12.12
N ASN A 117 -1.73 9.35 -11.30
CA ASN A 117 -3.19 9.49 -11.38
C ASN A 117 -3.71 10.65 -10.52
N GLY A 118 -2.85 11.53 -10.05
CA GLY A 118 -3.24 12.81 -9.47
C GLY A 118 -3.36 12.84 -7.95
N VAL A 119 -2.97 11.79 -7.26
CA VAL A 119 -2.99 11.73 -5.79
C VAL A 119 -1.60 12.00 -5.25
N LYS A 120 -1.49 12.97 -4.33
CA LYS A 120 -0.23 13.26 -3.65
C LYS A 120 -0.04 12.33 -2.46
N ILE A 121 1.05 11.59 -2.46
CA ILE A 121 1.40 10.70 -1.35
C ILE A 121 2.86 10.87 -0.96
#